data_dfe896af1c3ff7729cf813804f9e7662
#
_entry.id   dfe896af1c3ff7729cf813804f9e7662
#
_cell.length_a   1.000
_cell.length_b   1.000
_cell.length_c   1.000
_cell.angle_alpha   90.00
_cell.angle_beta   90.00
_cell.angle_gamma   90.00
#
_symmetry.space_group_name_H-M   'P 1'
#
loop_
_entity.id
_entity.type
_entity.pdbx_description
1 polymer ?
#
loop_
_entity_poly.entity_id
_entity_poly.type
_entity_poly.pdbx_seq_one_letter_code
_entity_poly.pdbx_strand_id
1 'polypeptide(L)'
;MNAMAKKKVRSVYHDLYPEDQAAEMEMRSLLIIGLGRWIADSDMTQTEAAKVLGITQARVSDLKHGKISQFSLDLLVRMAARAGLDPKLKIAA
;
A
#
# COMPACT_ATOMS: atom_id res chain seq x y z
N MET A 1 -0.67 -6.46 20.89
CA MET A 1 -1.91 -6.13 20.37
C MET A 1 -1.97 -5.88 18.89
N ASN A 2 -0.94 -6.28 18.21
CA ASN A 2 -0.90 -6.18 16.74
C ASN A 2 -2.00 -7.00 16.06
N ALA A 3 -2.39 -8.11 16.66
CA ALA A 3 -3.47 -8.93 16.14
C ALA A 3 -4.80 -8.17 16.13
N MET A 4 -5.02 -7.32 17.12
CA MET A 4 -6.22 -6.51 17.22
C MET A 4 -6.25 -5.41 16.15
N ALA A 5 -5.11 -4.78 15.86
CA ALA A 5 -5.00 -3.78 14.82
C ALA A 5 -5.22 -4.39 13.44
N LYS A 6 -4.65 -5.56 13.17
CA LYS A 6 -4.88 -6.30 11.92
C LYS A 6 -6.34 -6.69 11.76
N LYS A 7 -6.94 -7.17 12.84
CA LYS A 7 -8.36 -7.54 12.86
C LYS A 7 -9.24 -6.33 12.58
N LYS A 8 -8.89 -5.16 13.11
CA LYS A 8 -9.63 -3.92 12.91
C LYS A 8 -9.62 -3.47 11.44
N VAL A 9 -8.45 -3.49 10.79
CA VAL A 9 -8.34 -3.15 9.38
C VAL A 9 -9.18 -4.10 8.54
N ARG A 10 -9.05 -5.39 8.78
CA ARG A 10 -9.82 -6.42 8.10
C ARG A 10 -11.32 -6.24 8.28
N SER A 11 -11.77 -5.98 9.52
CA SER A 11 -13.18 -5.78 9.81
C SER A 11 -13.77 -4.60 9.06
N VAL A 12 -13.05 -3.47 8.98
CA VAL A 12 -13.56 -2.28 8.28
C VAL A 12 -13.89 -2.61 6.83
N TYR A 13 -13.00 -3.24 6.11
CA TYR A 13 -13.24 -3.56 4.71
C TYR A 13 -14.28 -4.66 4.54
N HIS A 14 -14.27 -5.67 5.38
CA HIS A 14 -15.24 -6.76 5.33
C HIS A 14 -16.66 -6.31 5.69
N ASP A 15 -16.80 -5.25 6.50
CA ASP A 15 -18.09 -4.68 6.84
C ASP A 15 -18.66 -3.81 5.70
N LEU A 16 -17.77 -3.19 4.90
CA LEU A 16 -18.16 -2.21 3.89
C LEU A 16 -18.26 -2.79 2.48
N TYR A 17 -17.59 -3.89 2.20
CA TYR A 17 -17.44 -4.44 0.85
C TYR A 17 -17.71 -5.94 0.82
N PRO A 18 -18.13 -6.49 -0.34
CA PRO A 18 -18.14 -7.93 -0.53
C PRO A 18 -16.77 -8.55 -0.26
N GLU A 19 -16.75 -9.83 0.08
CA GLU A 19 -15.56 -10.56 0.54
C GLU A 19 -14.36 -10.42 -0.39
N ASP A 20 -14.57 -10.59 -1.70
CA ASP A 20 -13.51 -10.49 -2.69
C ASP A 20 -12.91 -9.08 -2.78
N GLN A 21 -13.77 -8.07 -2.74
CA GLN A 21 -13.33 -6.67 -2.77
C GLN A 21 -12.64 -6.29 -1.47
N ALA A 22 -13.14 -6.76 -0.34
CA ALA A 22 -12.54 -6.48 0.97
C ALA A 22 -11.12 -7.05 1.04
N ALA A 23 -10.89 -8.25 0.51
CA ALA A 23 -9.55 -8.86 0.47
C ALA A 23 -8.58 -8.00 -0.35
N GLU A 24 -9.00 -7.52 -1.51
CA GLU A 24 -8.17 -6.66 -2.35
C GLU A 24 -7.85 -5.32 -1.67
N MET A 25 -8.86 -4.70 -1.06
CA MET A 25 -8.68 -3.42 -0.36
C MET A 25 -7.72 -3.55 0.81
N GLU A 26 -7.80 -4.64 1.54
CA GLU A 26 -6.86 -4.93 2.63
C GLU A 26 -5.43 -5.02 2.13
N MET A 27 -5.19 -5.73 1.04
CA MET A 27 -3.86 -5.87 0.44
C MET A 27 -3.33 -4.53 -0.07
N ARG A 28 -4.17 -3.73 -0.73
CA ARG A 28 -3.80 -2.40 -1.17
C ARG A 28 -3.40 -1.52 0.01
N SER A 29 -4.17 -1.57 1.08
CA SER A 29 -3.90 -0.78 2.29
C SER A 29 -2.54 -1.12 2.89
N LEU A 30 -2.22 -2.39 3.00
CA LEU A 30 -0.93 -2.83 3.54
C LEU A 30 0.24 -2.37 2.68
N LEU A 31 0.11 -2.43 1.36
CA LEU A 31 1.15 -1.97 0.45
C LEU A 31 1.33 -0.45 0.52
N ILE A 32 0.25 0.30 0.59
CA ILE A 32 0.30 1.76 0.71
C ILE A 32 0.99 2.16 2.02
N ILE A 33 0.67 1.50 3.12
CA ILE A 33 1.32 1.76 4.41
C ILE A 33 2.82 1.49 4.31
N GLY A 34 3.21 0.36 3.73
CA GLY A 34 4.62 0.02 3.57
C GLY A 34 5.38 1.01 2.70
N LEU A 35 4.78 1.41 1.58
CA LEU A 35 5.37 2.40 0.68
C LEU A 35 5.47 3.79 1.34
N GLY A 36 4.44 4.18 2.08
CA GLY A 36 4.45 5.44 2.82
C GLY A 36 5.58 5.50 3.83
N ARG A 37 5.81 4.42 4.55
CA ARG A 37 6.92 4.29 5.50
C ARG A 37 8.26 4.36 4.78
N TRP A 38 8.39 3.67 3.66
CA TRP A 38 9.61 3.70 2.85
C TRP A 38 9.95 5.13 2.42
N ILE A 39 8.97 5.90 1.96
CA ILE A 39 9.16 7.29 1.59
C ILE A 39 9.60 8.12 2.82
N ALA A 40 8.92 7.96 3.93
CA ALA A 40 9.20 8.71 5.15
C ALA A 40 10.60 8.44 5.70
N ASP A 41 11.07 7.19 5.58
CA ASP A 41 12.35 6.77 6.15
C ASP A 41 13.53 6.99 5.20
N SER A 42 13.28 7.30 3.94
CA SER A 42 14.32 7.30 2.89
C SER A 42 15.05 8.62 2.71
N ASP A 43 14.62 9.70 3.34
CA ASP A 43 15.14 11.06 3.14
C ASP A 43 15.04 11.55 1.69
N MET A 44 14.30 10.88 0.85
CA MET A 44 14.09 11.29 -0.54
C MET A 44 13.12 12.44 -0.65
N THR A 45 13.38 13.32 -1.62
CA THR A 45 12.37 14.28 -2.06
C THR A 45 11.27 13.55 -2.80
N GLN A 46 10.12 14.20 -2.96
CA GLN A 46 9.03 13.61 -3.75
C GLN A 46 9.46 13.34 -5.19
N THR A 47 10.30 14.19 -5.76
CA THR A 47 10.84 14.02 -7.11
C THR A 47 11.68 12.74 -7.20
N GLU A 48 12.55 12.53 -6.22
CA GLU A 48 13.40 11.35 -6.17
C GLU A 48 12.56 10.07 -5.98
N ALA A 49 11.62 10.10 -5.07
CA ALA A 49 10.72 8.97 -4.83
C ALA A 49 9.90 8.64 -6.10
N ALA A 50 9.42 9.65 -6.80
CA ALA A 50 8.68 9.48 -8.04
C ALA A 50 9.52 8.73 -9.09
N LYS A 51 10.80 9.07 -9.21
CA LYS A 51 11.71 8.40 -10.14
C LYS A 51 11.90 6.93 -9.78
N VAL A 52 12.15 6.65 -8.51
CA VAL A 52 12.33 5.25 -8.05
C VAL A 52 11.07 4.43 -8.32
N LEU A 53 9.92 4.96 -7.97
CA LEU A 53 8.65 4.26 -8.10
C LEU A 53 8.10 4.25 -9.53
N GLY A 54 8.62 5.10 -10.40
CA GLY A 54 8.13 5.19 -11.79
C GLY A 54 6.77 5.85 -11.91
N ILE A 55 6.48 6.81 -11.04
CA ILE A 55 5.21 7.54 -11.01
C ILE A 55 5.46 9.05 -10.97
N THR A 56 4.41 9.84 -11.07
CA THR A 56 4.50 11.30 -10.98
C THR A 56 4.61 11.76 -9.53
N GLN A 57 5.06 13.00 -9.32
CA GLN A 57 5.07 13.61 -7.99
C GLN A 57 3.67 13.68 -7.38
N ALA A 58 2.66 13.98 -8.19
CA ALA A 58 1.28 14.01 -7.74
C ALA A 58 0.85 12.66 -7.18
N ARG A 59 1.28 11.57 -7.82
CA ARG A 59 1.01 10.21 -7.34
C ARG A 59 1.76 9.89 -6.06
N VAL A 60 2.99 10.40 -5.90
CA VAL A 60 3.72 10.26 -4.63
C VAL A 60 2.93 10.92 -3.50
N SER A 61 2.37 12.10 -3.75
CA SER A 61 1.53 12.79 -2.79
C SER A 61 0.29 11.97 -2.43
N ASP A 62 -0.39 11.40 -3.43
CA ASP A 62 -1.54 10.51 -3.21
C ASP A 62 -1.18 9.31 -2.34
N LEU A 63 -0.01 8.74 -2.58
CA LEU A 63 0.51 7.62 -1.82
C LEU A 63 0.73 8.00 -0.35
N LYS A 64 1.36 9.15 -0.11
CA LYS A 64 1.60 9.67 1.24
C LYS A 64 0.30 9.95 1.99
N HIS A 65 -0.75 10.33 1.30
CA HIS A 65 -2.06 10.60 1.88
C HIS A 65 -2.95 9.36 1.95
N GLY A 66 -2.43 8.20 1.57
CA GLY A 66 -3.17 6.93 1.68
C GLY A 66 -4.39 6.83 0.78
N LYS A 67 -4.35 7.47 -0.38
CA LYS A 67 -5.47 7.45 -1.33
C LYS A 67 -5.53 6.12 -2.07
N ILE A 68 -6.05 5.12 -1.39
CA ILE A 68 -6.08 3.73 -1.86
C ILE A 68 -6.79 3.56 -3.21
N SER A 69 -7.83 4.34 -3.47
CA SER A 69 -8.60 4.25 -4.72
C SER A 69 -7.81 4.70 -5.96
N GLN A 70 -6.69 5.39 -5.78
CA GLN A 70 -5.88 5.90 -6.87
C GLN A 70 -4.88 4.86 -7.41
N PHE A 71 -4.75 3.72 -6.75
CA PHE A 71 -3.74 2.73 -7.08
C PHE A 71 -4.37 1.35 -7.22
N SER A 72 -4.07 0.67 -8.33
CA SER A 72 -4.41 -0.73 -8.48
C SER A 72 -3.46 -1.60 -7.66
N LEU A 73 -3.90 -2.79 -7.31
CA LEU A 73 -3.08 -3.72 -6.53
C LEU A 73 -1.79 -4.07 -7.26
N ASP A 74 -1.86 -4.35 -8.55
CA ASP A 74 -0.70 -4.70 -9.36
C ASP A 74 0.32 -3.56 -9.44
N LEU A 75 -0.15 -2.31 -9.55
CA LEU A 75 0.74 -1.16 -9.54
C LEU A 75 1.45 -1.03 -8.20
N LEU A 76 0.72 -1.21 -7.10
CA LEU A 76 1.31 -1.15 -5.75
C LEU A 76 2.38 -2.22 -5.55
N VAL A 77 2.14 -3.43 -6.03
CA VAL A 77 3.13 -4.51 -5.97
C VAL A 77 4.40 -4.13 -6.74
N ARG A 78 4.24 -3.60 -7.96
CA ARG A 78 5.38 -3.18 -8.78
C ARG A 78 6.18 -2.07 -8.10
N MET A 79 5.49 -1.08 -7.54
CA MET A 79 6.15 0.02 -6.83
C MET A 79 6.92 -0.48 -5.62
N ALA A 80 6.34 -1.39 -4.85
CA ALA A 80 7.02 -1.98 -3.69
C ALA A 80 8.30 -2.70 -4.11
N ALA A 81 8.25 -3.47 -5.19
CA ALA A 81 9.44 -4.14 -5.73
C ALA A 81 10.50 -3.14 -6.17
N ARG A 82 10.10 -2.05 -6.85
CA ARG A 82 11.03 -0.99 -7.27
C ARG A 82 11.69 -0.27 -6.10
N ALA A 83 10.97 -0.14 -5.00
CA ALA A 83 11.49 0.47 -3.77
C ALA A 83 12.46 -0.44 -3.02
N GLY A 84 12.68 -1.66 -3.50
CA GLY A 84 13.51 -2.64 -2.80
C GLY A 84 12.80 -3.32 -1.66
N LEU A 85 11.52 -3.08 -1.49
CA LEU A 85 10.69 -3.84 -0.58
C LEU A 85 10.41 -5.20 -1.21
N ASP A 86 10.26 -6.21 -0.42
CA ASP A 86 10.07 -7.58 -0.91
C ASP A 86 8.63 -8.03 -0.63
N PRO A 87 7.67 -7.57 -1.47
CA PRO A 87 6.27 -7.92 -1.23
C PRO A 87 6.06 -9.41 -1.39
N LYS A 88 5.51 -10.02 -0.36
CA LYS A 88 5.24 -11.45 -0.34
C LYS A 88 3.76 -11.67 -0.12
N LEU A 89 3.22 -12.65 -0.81
CA LEU A 89 1.85 -13.10 -0.61
C LEU A 89 1.87 -14.43 0.12
N LYS A 90 1.05 -14.53 1.15
CA LYS A 90 0.86 -15.78 1.89
C LYS A 90 -0.62 -16.13 1.88
N ILE A 91 -0.94 -17.32 1.38
CA ILE A 91 -2.31 -17.81 1.42
C ILE A 91 -2.49 -18.63 2.69
N ALA A 92 -3.44 -18.21 3.52
CA ALA A 92 -3.84 -18.99 4.70
C ALA A 92 -4.81 -20.08 4.23
N ALA A 93 -4.51 -21.31 4.56
CA ALA A 93 -5.36 -22.46 4.23
C ALA A 93 -6.41 -22.71 5.29
#